data_9f369b7cba029763c86bcbcb38e86687
#
_entry.id   9f369b7cba029763c86bcbcb38e86687
#
_cell.length_a   1.000
_cell.length_b   1.000
_cell.length_c   1.000
_cell.angle_alpha   90.00
_cell.angle_beta   90.00
_cell.angle_gamma   90.00
#
_symmetry.space_group_name_H-M   'P 1'
#
loop_
_entity.id
_entity.type
_entity.pdbx_description
1 polymer ?
#
loop_
_entity_poly.entity_id
_entity_poly.type
_entity_poly.pdbx_seq_one_letter_code
_entity_poly.pdbx_strand_id
1 'polypeptide(L)'
;MPQSLTLLPQRVLAVAVVITALALAALITLATGQPYVGLTLAIDQDRVVVLGSTAGLDVAPGTEVRGLRSGGTELPLAPVDLTPEPDMAFVRYSDMDAFFERQRARSALLRSGEAWLQLADGRELSLPVTQSRPLRDLPFVFWFQLFCAAGGLLAGASVLAFRWQDPSTRYYALTGTGMLLFAGAASVYSTRELALDGRLFMALSSINEFGALLFC
;
A
#
# COMPACT_ATOMS: atom_id res chain seq x y z
N MET A 1 1.03 -42.24 -24.36
CA MET A 1 1.25 -40.76 -24.31
C MET A 1 2.48 -40.54 -23.47
N PRO A 2 3.46 -39.73 -23.89
CA PRO A 2 4.69 -39.54 -23.11
C PRO A 2 4.36 -38.78 -21.82
N GLN A 3 4.79 -39.31 -20.68
CA GLN A 3 4.60 -38.78 -19.33
C GLN A 3 5.12 -37.31 -19.19
N SER A 4 5.99 -36.85 -20.11
CA SER A 4 6.51 -35.51 -20.15
C SER A 4 5.47 -34.40 -20.40
N LEU A 5 4.36 -34.69 -21.09
CA LEU A 5 3.31 -33.71 -21.39
C LEU A 5 2.37 -33.45 -20.20
N THR A 6 2.24 -34.38 -19.26
CA THR A 6 1.41 -34.24 -18.07
C THR A 6 2.09 -33.44 -16.94
N LEU A 7 3.42 -33.36 -16.97
CA LEU A 7 4.22 -32.63 -15.95
C LEU A 7 4.27 -31.12 -16.18
N LEU A 8 4.02 -30.65 -17.41
CA LEU A 8 4.13 -29.22 -17.74
C LEU A 8 3.09 -28.36 -17.00
N PRO A 9 1.78 -28.69 -17.01
CA PRO A 9 0.78 -27.93 -16.26
C PRO A 9 1.08 -27.87 -14.77
N GLN A 10 1.46 -29.00 -14.16
CA GLN A 10 1.80 -29.08 -12.74
C GLN A 10 2.99 -28.19 -12.38
N ARG A 11 4.02 -28.14 -13.21
CA ARG A 11 5.20 -27.30 -12.99
C ARG A 11 4.85 -25.81 -13.09
N VAL A 12 4.06 -25.41 -14.09
CA VAL A 12 3.61 -24.01 -14.25
C VAL A 12 2.80 -23.56 -13.04
N LEU A 13 1.84 -24.39 -12.60
CA LEU A 13 1.03 -24.08 -11.42
C LEU A 13 1.86 -24.05 -10.13
N ALA A 14 2.77 -25.00 -9.94
CA ALA A 14 3.66 -25.01 -8.78
C ALA A 14 4.51 -23.74 -8.70
N VAL A 15 5.09 -23.33 -9.83
CA VAL A 15 5.87 -22.08 -9.91
C VAL A 15 4.98 -20.87 -9.60
N ALA A 16 3.78 -20.80 -10.19
CA ALA A 16 2.86 -19.69 -9.93
C ALA A 16 2.46 -19.60 -8.45
N VAL A 17 2.18 -20.74 -7.80
CA VAL A 17 1.87 -20.79 -6.36
C VAL A 17 3.05 -20.29 -5.52
N VAL A 18 4.27 -20.74 -5.83
CA VAL A 18 5.48 -20.28 -5.11
C VAL A 18 5.68 -18.78 -5.29
N ILE A 19 5.59 -18.26 -6.52
CA ILE A 19 5.71 -16.82 -6.79
C ILE A 19 4.64 -16.05 -6.03
N THR A 20 3.38 -16.50 -6.07
CA THR A 20 2.29 -15.88 -5.33
C THR A 20 2.58 -15.83 -3.84
N ALA A 21 2.98 -16.96 -3.24
CA ALA A 21 3.27 -17.04 -1.81
C ALA A 21 4.41 -16.09 -1.40
N LEU A 22 5.50 -16.06 -2.19
CA LEU A 22 6.63 -15.16 -1.93
C LEU A 22 6.22 -13.68 -2.08
N ALA A 23 5.45 -13.34 -3.12
CA ALA A 23 4.96 -11.99 -3.32
C ALA A 23 4.03 -11.54 -2.17
N LEU A 24 3.07 -12.38 -1.78
CA LEU A 24 2.19 -12.08 -0.64
C LEU A 24 2.97 -11.89 0.66
N ALA A 25 3.94 -12.76 0.95
CA ALA A 25 4.79 -12.64 2.13
C ALA A 25 5.58 -11.32 2.12
N ALA A 26 6.15 -10.94 0.96
CA ALA A 26 6.87 -9.68 0.81
C ALA A 26 5.96 -8.47 1.03
N LEU A 27 4.75 -8.45 0.41
CA LEU A 27 3.79 -7.36 0.54
C LEU A 27 3.28 -7.21 1.99
N ILE A 28 2.97 -8.32 2.66
CA ILE A 28 2.60 -8.31 4.08
C ILE A 28 3.73 -7.76 4.94
N THR A 29 4.97 -8.18 4.69
CA THR A 29 6.15 -7.69 5.42
C THR A 29 6.36 -6.19 5.20
N LEU A 30 6.21 -5.71 3.96
CA LEU A 30 6.29 -4.28 3.65
C LEU A 30 5.19 -3.47 4.34
N ALA A 31 3.96 -3.96 4.34
CA ALA A 31 2.83 -3.26 4.97
C ALA A 31 2.94 -3.23 6.51
N THR A 32 3.40 -4.33 7.11
CA THR A 32 3.56 -4.42 8.58
C THR A 32 4.83 -3.76 9.09
N GLY A 33 5.88 -3.63 8.27
CA GLY A 33 7.15 -2.99 8.63
C GLY A 33 7.13 -1.46 8.61
N GLN A 34 5.95 -0.83 8.57
CA GLN A 34 5.82 0.63 8.58
C GLN A 34 5.53 1.14 10.00
N PRO A 35 5.98 2.39 10.32
CA PRO A 35 5.59 3.05 11.56
C PRO A 35 4.07 3.11 11.68
N TYR A 36 3.56 2.82 12.86
CA TYR A 36 2.14 2.73 13.14
C TYR A 36 1.79 3.44 14.45
N VAL A 37 0.72 4.20 14.46
CA VAL A 37 0.25 4.99 15.61
C VAL A 37 -1.18 4.63 16.04
N GLY A 38 -1.88 3.82 15.27
CA GLY A 38 -3.26 3.40 15.57
C GLY A 38 -4.27 4.53 15.38
N LEU A 39 -4.09 5.39 14.36
CA LEU A 39 -4.94 6.53 14.07
C LEU A 39 -5.62 6.39 12.72
N THR A 40 -6.92 6.56 12.67
CA THR A 40 -7.66 6.62 11.40
C THR A 40 -8.03 8.06 11.10
N LEU A 41 -7.53 8.58 9.97
CA LEU A 41 -7.80 9.93 9.50
C LEU A 41 -8.68 9.91 8.26
N ALA A 42 -9.42 11.01 8.05
CA ALA A 42 -10.18 11.26 6.83
C ALA A 42 -10.10 12.72 6.40
N ILE A 43 -10.56 12.97 5.20
CA ILE A 43 -10.73 14.32 4.65
C ILE A 43 -12.19 14.70 4.81
N ASP A 44 -12.45 15.81 5.50
CA ASP A 44 -13.78 16.42 5.65
C ASP A 44 -13.69 17.91 5.29
N GLN A 45 -14.42 18.33 4.26
CA GLN A 45 -14.46 19.73 3.79
C GLN A 45 -13.07 20.39 3.66
N ASP A 46 -12.15 19.67 2.98
CA ASP A 46 -10.76 20.11 2.76
C ASP A 46 -9.92 20.23 4.06
N ARG A 47 -10.30 19.51 5.11
CA ARG A 47 -9.58 19.41 6.38
C ARG A 47 -9.27 17.96 6.70
N VAL A 48 -8.17 17.73 7.41
CA VAL A 48 -7.84 16.41 7.92
C VAL A 48 -8.47 16.26 9.30
N VAL A 49 -9.30 15.24 9.48
CA VAL A 49 -10.00 14.96 10.73
C VAL A 49 -9.73 13.55 11.22
N VAL A 50 -9.78 13.37 12.54
CA VAL A 50 -9.71 12.04 13.17
C VAL A 50 -11.05 11.34 12.99
N LEU A 51 -11.05 10.10 12.48
CA LEU A 51 -12.22 9.21 12.50
C LEU A 51 -12.25 8.33 13.74
N GLY A 52 -11.07 7.92 14.22
CA GLY A 52 -10.95 7.07 15.39
C GLY A 52 -9.52 6.71 15.71
N SER A 53 -9.33 6.03 16.83
CA SER A 53 -8.03 5.52 17.27
C SER A 53 -8.16 4.11 17.83
N THR A 54 -7.29 3.19 17.36
CA THR A 54 -7.14 1.86 17.93
C THR A 54 -6.13 1.84 19.08
N ALA A 55 -5.35 2.92 19.22
CA ALA A 55 -4.35 3.09 20.29
C ALA A 55 -4.91 3.71 21.59
N GLY A 56 -6.22 3.99 21.64
CA GLY A 56 -6.84 4.57 22.82
C GLY A 56 -6.49 6.03 23.06
N LEU A 57 -6.12 6.78 22.01
CA LEU A 57 -5.90 8.22 22.13
C LEU A 57 -7.18 8.94 22.52
N ASP A 58 -7.10 9.86 23.48
CA ASP A 58 -8.22 10.70 23.91
C ASP A 58 -8.46 11.84 22.91
N VAL A 59 -9.05 11.47 21.78
CA VAL A 59 -9.42 12.38 20.71
C VAL A 59 -10.79 12.01 20.14
N ALA A 60 -11.68 12.98 20.10
CA ALA A 60 -13.03 12.75 19.58
C ALA A 60 -13.01 12.63 18.04
N PRO A 61 -13.86 11.76 17.45
CA PRO A 61 -14.09 11.76 16.01
C PRO A 61 -14.52 13.15 15.51
N GLY A 62 -14.05 13.55 14.35
CA GLY A 62 -14.28 14.88 13.77
C GLY A 62 -13.31 15.96 14.25
N THR A 63 -12.39 15.64 15.19
CA THR A 63 -11.36 16.61 15.61
C THR A 63 -10.39 16.87 14.46
N GLU A 64 -10.19 18.15 14.13
CA GLU A 64 -9.29 18.58 13.06
C GLU A 64 -7.82 18.46 13.49
N VAL A 65 -7.01 17.92 12.58
CA VAL A 65 -5.56 17.74 12.74
C VAL A 65 -4.83 18.78 11.88
N ARG A 66 -3.84 19.46 12.45
CA ARG A 66 -2.98 20.42 11.75
C ARG A 66 -1.67 19.81 11.28
N GLY A 67 -1.10 18.90 12.06
CA GLY A 67 0.22 18.37 11.73
C GLY A 67 0.77 17.38 12.74
N LEU A 68 2.02 17.02 12.50
CA LEU A 68 2.84 16.17 13.36
C LEU A 68 4.06 16.95 13.84
N ARG A 69 4.49 16.72 15.07
CA ARG A 69 5.72 17.32 15.64
C ARG A 69 6.60 16.25 16.27
N SER A 70 7.92 16.43 16.11
CA SER A 70 8.93 15.64 16.83
C SER A 70 10.23 16.44 16.94
N GLY A 71 10.88 16.46 18.11
CA GLY A 71 12.20 17.05 18.30
C GLY A 71 12.35 18.50 17.80
N GLY A 72 11.28 19.32 17.85
CA GLY A 72 11.28 20.70 17.34
C GLY A 72 11.00 20.83 15.83
N THR A 73 10.84 19.74 15.12
CA THR A 73 10.40 19.73 13.71
C THR A 73 8.88 19.61 13.65
N GLU A 74 8.24 20.52 12.92
CA GLU A 74 6.80 20.50 12.68
C GLU A 74 6.53 20.21 11.20
N LEU A 75 5.64 19.25 10.94
CA LEU A 75 5.23 18.86 9.60
C LEU A 75 3.72 19.03 9.48
N PRO A 76 3.25 20.02 8.71
CA PRO A 76 1.80 20.18 8.50
C PRO A 76 1.22 18.97 7.80
N LEU A 77 -0.04 18.66 8.10
CA LEU A 77 -0.80 17.60 7.49
C LEU A 77 -1.94 18.20 6.67
N ALA A 78 -1.85 18.08 5.36
CA ALA A 78 -2.85 18.57 4.43
C ALA A 78 -3.66 17.41 3.84
N PRO A 79 -4.88 17.65 3.31
CA PRO A 79 -5.70 16.62 2.67
C PRO A 79 -4.96 15.83 1.59
N VAL A 80 -4.13 16.52 0.79
CA VAL A 80 -3.32 15.89 -0.26
C VAL A 80 -2.38 14.79 0.28
N ASP A 81 -1.99 14.86 1.54
CA ASP A 81 -1.08 13.89 2.16
C ASP A 81 -1.74 12.55 2.48
N LEU A 82 -3.08 12.55 2.56
CA LEU A 82 -3.89 11.35 2.73
C LEU A 82 -4.31 10.72 1.40
N THR A 83 -3.95 11.31 0.26
CA THR A 83 -4.28 10.78 -1.07
C THR A 83 -3.78 9.36 -1.21
N PRO A 84 -4.66 8.36 -1.45
CA PRO A 84 -4.25 6.96 -1.57
C PRO A 84 -3.43 6.70 -2.84
N GLU A 85 -3.78 7.37 -3.94
CA GLU A 85 -3.19 7.18 -5.27
C GLU A 85 -2.68 8.52 -5.82
N PRO A 86 -1.37 8.82 -5.68
CA PRO A 86 -0.81 10.11 -6.05
C PRO A 86 -0.84 10.39 -7.55
N ASP A 87 -0.70 9.39 -8.39
CA ASP A 87 -0.76 9.47 -9.85
C ASP A 87 -2.10 9.99 -10.37
N MET A 88 -3.20 9.71 -9.68
CA MET A 88 -4.52 10.24 -10.01
C MET A 88 -4.77 11.67 -9.45
N ALA A 89 -3.99 12.08 -8.46
CA ALA A 89 -4.21 13.35 -7.76
C ALA A 89 -3.37 14.50 -8.31
N PHE A 90 -2.24 14.21 -8.96
CA PHE A 90 -1.30 15.23 -9.42
C PHE A 90 -1.21 15.28 -10.93
N VAL A 91 -1.31 16.50 -11.48
CA VAL A 91 -1.17 16.78 -12.92
C VAL A 91 0.30 17.00 -13.30
N ARG A 92 1.14 17.41 -12.34
CA ARG A 92 2.54 17.76 -12.57
C ARG A 92 3.45 16.83 -11.77
N TYR A 93 4.52 16.37 -12.40
CA TYR A 93 5.56 15.58 -11.73
C TYR A 93 6.19 16.30 -10.52
N SER A 94 6.37 17.63 -10.60
CA SER A 94 6.88 18.42 -9.48
C SER A 94 6.02 18.33 -8.22
N ASP A 95 4.70 18.26 -8.38
CA ASP A 95 3.77 18.17 -7.26
C ASP A 95 3.81 16.76 -6.64
N MET A 96 3.99 15.75 -7.49
CA MET A 96 4.18 14.36 -7.07
C MET A 96 5.51 14.17 -6.34
N ASP A 97 6.60 14.77 -6.84
CA ASP A 97 7.90 14.76 -6.16
C ASP A 97 7.79 15.41 -4.78
N ALA A 98 7.14 16.58 -4.69
CA ALA A 98 6.89 17.26 -3.42
C ALA A 98 6.05 16.41 -2.45
N PHE A 99 5.08 15.64 -2.96
CA PHE A 99 4.32 14.69 -2.17
C PHE A 99 5.21 13.58 -1.60
N PHE A 100 6.07 12.97 -2.42
CA PHE A 100 6.99 11.92 -1.95
C PHE A 100 8.00 12.44 -0.93
N GLU A 101 8.49 13.68 -1.07
CA GLU A 101 9.36 14.31 -0.07
C GLU A 101 8.61 14.52 1.26
N ARG A 102 7.35 14.98 1.24
CA ARG A 102 6.53 15.09 2.45
C ARG A 102 6.28 13.73 3.10
N GLN A 103 6.01 12.67 2.31
CA GLN A 103 5.88 11.30 2.82
C GLN A 103 7.18 10.83 3.49
N ARG A 104 8.33 11.10 2.87
CA ARG A 104 9.65 10.77 3.43
C ARG A 104 9.88 11.48 4.77
N ALA A 105 9.61 12.78 4.82
CA ALA A 105 9.80 13.57 6.05
C ALA A 105 8.93 13.04 7.21
N ARG A 106 7.64 12.73 6.95
CA ARG A 106 6.75 12.16 7.96
C ARG A 106 7.16 10.75 8.37
N SER A 107 7.54 9.91 7.43
CA SER A 107 8.03 8.57 7.74
C SER A 107 9.28 8.64 8.62
N ALA A 108 10.22 9.54 8.32
CA ALA A 108 11.41 9.76 9.15
C ALA A 108 11.05 10.25 10.56
N LEU A 109 10.10 11.20 10.66
CA LEU A 109 9.59 11.69 11.94
C LEU A 109 8.97 10.57 12.77
N LEU A 110 8.12 9.73 12.19
CA LEU A 110 7.51 8.61 12.89
C LEU A 110 8.55 7.54 13.30
N ARG A 111 9.58 7.32 12.47
CA ARG A 111 10.67 6.39 12.80
C ARG A 111 11.55 6.86 13.96
N SER A 112 11.53 8.14 14.35
CA SER A 112 12.24 8.62 15.54
C SER A 112 11.65 8.05 16.85
N GLY A 113 10.43 7.51 16.80
CA GLY A 113 9.76 6.89 17.95
C GLY A 113 9.02 7.88 18.85
N GLU A 114 9.24 9.18 18.68
CA GLU A 114 8.55 10.23 19.42
C GLU A 114 7.82 11.15 18.43
N ALA A 115 6.51 11.17 18.50
CA ALA A 115 5.69 12.04 17.68
C ALA A 115 4.51 12.60 18.47
N TRP A 116 4.10 13.79 18.11
CA TRP A 116 2.98 14.50 18.70
C TRP A 116 2.01 14.91 17.59
N LEU A 117 0.73 14.65 17.81
CA LEU A 117 -0.34 15.10 16.93
C LEU A 117 -0.75 16.50 17.35
N GLN A 118 -0.67 17.44 16.44
CA GLN A 118 -1.12 18.82 16.65
C GLN A 118 -2.56 18.96 16.19
N LEU A 119 -3.44 19.36 17.10
CA LEU A 119 -4.85 19.59 16.82
C LEU A 119 -5.14 21.06 16.52
N ALA A 120 -6.26 21.32 15.84
CA ALA A 120 -6.64 22.69 15.47
C ALA A 120 -6.97 23.56 16.68
N ASP A 121 -7.41 22.97 17.80
CA ASP A 121 -7.68 23.65 19.06
C ASP A 121 -6.42 24.02 19.87
N GLY A 122 -5.24 23.70 19.35
CA GLY A 122 -3.95 23.99 19.99
C GLY A 122 -3.46 22.89 20.94
N ARG A 123 -4.23 21.84 21.16
CA ARG A 123 -3.77 20.68 21.94
C ARG A 123 -2.74 19.87 21.15
N GLU A 124 -1.81 19.27 21.89
CA GLU A 124 -0.87 18.27 21.37
C GLU A 124 -1.08 16.95 22.09
N LEU A 125 -1.17 15.89 21.31
CA LEU A 125 -1.33 14.54 21.82
C LEU A 125 -0.08 13.71 21.50
N SER A 126 0.50 13.09 22.51
CA SER A 126 1.62 12.15 22.31
C SER A 126 1.11 10.91 21.56
N LEU A 127 1.78 10.57 20.48
CA LEU A 127 1.45 9.40 19.67
C LEU A 127 2.25 8.18 20.15
N PRO A 128 1.61 7.04 20.40
CA PRO A 128 2.28 5.80 20.76
C PRO A 128 2.86 5.14 19.50
N VAL A 129 3.95 5.69 18.97
CA VAL A 129 4.55 5.19 17.72
C VAL A 129 5.15 3.81 17.94
N THR A 130 4.70 2.82 17.19
CA THR A 130 5.33 1.52 17.07
C THR A 130 6.02 1.40 15.71
N GLN A 131 7.13 0.62 15.64
CA GLN A 131 7.88 0.45 14.39
C GLN A 131 7.33 -0.67 13.50
N SER A 132 6.20 -1.26 13.90
CA SER A 132 5.51 -2.29 13.12
C SER A 132 4.00 -2.19 13.33
N ARG A 133 3.26 -2.44 12.26
CA ARG A 133 1.80 -2.47 12.27
C ARG A 133 1.31 -3.89 12.54
N PRO A 134 0.41 -4.12 13.52
CA PRO A 134 -0.20 -5.42 13.73
C PRO A 134 -1.02 -5.89 12.52
N LEU A 135 -0.95 -7.18 12.19
CA LEU A 135 -1.71 -7.75 11.07
C LEU A 135 -3.23 -7.51 11.17
N ARG A 136 -3.77 -7.54 12.40
CA ARG A 136 -5.20 -7.32 12.67
C ARG A 136 -5.67 -5.89 12.35
N ASP A 137 -4.73 -4.94 12.29
CA ASP A 137 -5.01 -3.52 12.07
C ASP A 137 -4.83 -3.13 10.58
N LEU A 138 -4.51 -4.11 9.72
CA LEU A 138 -4.54 -3.94 8.27
C LEU A 138 -6.00 -3.88 7.81
N PRO A 139 -6.39 -2.86 7.01
CA PRO A 139 -7.78 -2.67 6.61
C PRO A 139 -8.26 -3.78 5.66
N PHE A 140 -9.57 -3.96 5.57
CA PHE A 140 -10.18 -4.92 4.65
C PHE A 140 -9.70 -4.74 3.20
N VAL A 141 -9.52 -3.48 2.76
CA VAL A 141 -9.05 -3.16 1.40
C VAL A 141 -7.67 -3.77 1.12
N PHE A 142 -6.76 -3.80 2.10
CA PHE A 142 -5.46 -4.47 1.96
C PHE A 142 -5.63 -5.95 1.57
N TRP A 143 -6.43 -6.68 2.33
CA TRP A 143 -6.65 -8.11 2.12
C TRP A 143 -7.39 -8.38 0.82
N PHE A 144 -8.35 -7.52 0.46
CA PHE A 144 -9.08 -7.63 -0.80
C PHE A 144 -8.15 -7.43 -2.02
N GLN A 145 -7.26 -6.43 -1.97
CA GLN A 145 -6.27 -6.19 -3.02
C GLN A 145 -5.28 -7.37 -3.15
N LEU A 146 -4.82 -7.94 -2.03
CA LEU A 146 -3.99 -9.15 -2.06
C LEU A 146 -4.72 -10.35 -2.66
N PHE A 147 -5.99 -10.52 -2.35
CA PHE A 147 -6.81 -11.58 -2.95
C PHE A 147 -6.93 -11.40 -4.47
N CYS A 148 -7.20 -10.19 -4.94
CA CYS A 148 -7.24 -9.88 -6.37
C CYS A 148 -5.88 -10.12 -7.05
N ALA A 149 -4.78 -9.70 -6.42
CA ALA A 149 -3.43 -9.90 -6.91
C ALA A 149 -3.08 -11.39 -7.07
N ALA A 150 -3.35 -12.19 -6.04
CA ALA A 150 -3.12 -13.63 -6.07
C ALA A 150 -4.02 -14.34 -7.08
N GLY A 151 -5.32 -14.01 -7.07
CA GLY A 151 -6.32 -14.59 -7.96
C GLY A 151 -6.01 -14.32 -9.43
N GLY A 152 -5.59 -13.10 -9.76
CA GLY A 152 -5.18 -12.72 -11.12
C GLY A 152 -4.01 -13.57 -11.63
N LEU A 153 -2.92 -13.65 -10.87
CA LEU A 153 -1.76 -14.46 -11.26
C LEU A 153 -2.10 -15.93 -11.40
N LEU A 154 -2.80 -16.51 -10.42
CA LEU A 154 -3.16 -17.95 -10.44
C LEU A 154 -4.14 -18.27 -11.56
N ALA A 155 -5.10 -17.40 -11.87
CA ALA A 155 -6.01 -17.56 -12.99
C ALA A 155 -5.25 -17.55 -14.33
N GLY A 156 -4.41 -16.53 -14.55
CA GLY A 156 -3.59 -16.43 -15.77
C GLY A 156 -2.67 -17.64 -15.95
N ALA A 157 -1.98 -18.05 -14.87
CA ALA A 157 -1.13 -19.23 -14.87
C ALA A 157 -1.90 -20.53 -15.15
N SER A 158 -3.14 -20.64 -14.64
CA SER A 158 -4.00 -21.81 -14.91
C SER A 158 -4.39 -21.90 -16.37
N VAL A 159 -4.81 -20.79 -16.98
CA VAL A 159 -5.13 -20.75 -18.41
C VAL A 159 -3.91 -21.15 -19.25
N LEU A 160 -2.73 -20.59 -18.94
CA LEU A 160 -1.48 -20.93 -19.62
C LEU A 160 -1.13 -22.42 -19.44
N ALA A 161 -1.26 -22.96 -18.23
CA ALA A 161 -0.90 -24.35 -17.92
C ALA A 161 -1.70 -25.37 -18.74
N PHE A 162 -3.02 -25.14 -18.85
CA PHE A 162 -3.92 -26.10 -19.52
C PHE A 162 -4.09 -25.86 -21.03
N ARG A 163 -3.73 -24.67 -21.53
CA ARG A 163 -3.87 -24.30 -22.94
C ARG A 163 -2.59 -23.71 -23.54
N TRP A 164 -1.42 -24.16 -23.12
CA TRP A 164 -0.12 -23.62 -23.49
C TRP A 164 0.16 -23.59 -25.01
N GLN A 165 -0.54 -24.40 -25.80
CA GLN A 165 -0.42 -24.46 -27.27
C GLN A 165 -1.11 -23.27 -27.96
N ASP A 166 -2.06 -22.62 -27.28
CA ASP A 166 -2.75 -21.45 -27.80
C ASP A 166 -1.93 -20.18 -27.47
N PRO A 167 -1.44 -19.43 -28.48
CA PRO A 167 -0.68 -18.21 -28.22
C PRO A 167 -1.40 -17.16 -27.37
N SER A 168 -2.73 -17.13 -27.44
CA SER A 168 -3.55 -16.17 -26.68
C SER A 168 -3.43 -16.36 -25.17
N THR A 169 -3.11 -17.56 -24.69
CA THR A 169 -2.95 -17.85 -23.27
C THR A 169 -1.79 -17.11 -22.60
N ARG A 170 -0.80 -16.69 -23.40
CA ARG A 170 0.33 -15.87 -22.95
C ARG A 170 -0.13 -14.48 -22.51
N TYR A 171 -1.12 -13.93 -23.20
CA TYR A 171 -1.72 -12.64 -22.83
C TYR A 171 -2.48 -12.75 -21.51
N TYR A 172 -3.21 -13.84 -21.27
CA TYR A 172 -3.85 -14.10 -19.97
C TYR A 172 -2.84 -14.21 -18.83
N ALA A 173 -1.72 -14.90 -19.06
CA ALA A 173 -0.65 -14.98 -18.09
C ALA A 173 -0.01 -13.61 -17.81
N LEU A 174 0.17 -12.79 -18.85
CA LEU A 174 0.70 -11.44 -18.74
C LEU A 174 -0.26 -10.54 -17.96
N THR A 175 -1.57 -10.57 -18.30
CA THR A 175 -2.61 -9.85 -17.56
C THR A 175 -2.66 -10.27 -16.09
N GLY A 176 -2.56 -11.58 -15.81
CA GLY A 176 -2.49 -12.08 -14.44
C GLY A 176 -1.26 -11.58 -13.68
N THR A 177 -0.12 -11.49 -14.35
CA THR A 177 1.10 -10.89 -13.79
C THR A 177 0.91 -9.40 -13.55
N GLY A 178 0.29 -8.67 -14.50
CA GLY A 178 -0.07 -7.28 -14.34
C GLY A 178 -0.94 -7.04 -13.12
N MET A 179 -1.96 -7.92 -12.89
CA MET A 179 -2.82 -7.84 -11.71
C MET A 179 -2.04 -8.04 -10.40
N LEU A 180 -1.08 -8.97 -10.35
CA LEU A 180 -0.23 -9.15 -9.18
C LEU A 180 0.56 -7.87 -8.88
N LEU A 181 1.16 -7.25 -9.89
CA LEU A 181 1.94 -6.02 -9.73
C LEU A 181 1.06 -4.84 -9.36
N PHE A 182 -0.04 -4.65 -10.08
CA PHE A 182 -1.00 -3.56 -9.89
C PHE A 182 -1.63 -3.59 -8.49
N ALA A 183 -2.44 -4.60 -8.21
CA ALA A 183 -3.16 -4.70 -6.95
C ALA A 183 -2.23 -4.98 -5.76
N GLY A 184 -1.14 -5.73 -5.98
CA GLY A 184 -0.15 -6.01 -4.96
C GLY A 184 0.57 -4.74 -4.49
N ALA A 185 1.08 -3.92 -5.40
CA ALA A 185 1.72 -2.66 -5.03
C ALA A 185 0.73 -1.70 -4.35
N ALA A 186 -0.48 -1.55 -4.93
CA ALA A 186 -1.53 -0.72 -4.36
C ALA A 186 -1.88 -1.11 -2.92
N SER A 187 -1.91 -2.41 -2.60
CA SER A 187 -2.25 -2.89 -1.26
C SER A 187 -1.38 -2.27 -0.15
N VAL A 188 -0.11 -2.00 -0.43
CA VAL A 188 0.81 -1.43 0.55
C VAL A 188 0.67 0.09 0.64
N TYR A 189 0.77 0.81 -0.50
CA TYR A 189 0.82 2.27 -0.43
C TYR A 189 -0.55 2.92 -0.21
N SER A 190 -1.65 2.35 -0.75
CA SER A 190 -2.99 2.92 -0.58
C SER A 190 -3.57 2.69 0.82
N THR A 191 -3.03 1.72 1.55
CA THR A 191 -3.51 1.36 2.90
C THR A 191 -2.56 1.81 4.02
N ARG A 192 -1.56 2.64 3.69
CA ARG A 192 -0.71 3.26 4.72
C ARG A 192 -1.55 4.06 5.70
N GLU A 193 -1.08 4.18 6.91
CA GLU A 193 -1.79 4.97 7.94
C GLU A 193 -1.54 6.47 7.76
N LEU A 194 -0.35 6.95 8.11
CA LEU A 194 0.01 8.38 8.03
C LEU A 194 1.09 8.65 6.97
N ALA A 195 2.05 7.77 6.87
CA ALA A 195 3.16 7.93 5.95
C ALA A 195 3.77 6.58 5.54
N LEU A 196 4.32 6.58 4.35
CA LEU A 196 5.18 5.53 3.82
C LEU A 196 6.52 6.16 3.48
N ASP A 197 7.62 5.41 3.58
CA ASP A 197 8.91 5.91 3.09
C ASP A 197 8.77 6.34 1.63
N GLY A 198 9.19 7.58 1.31
CA GLY A 198 8.93 8.18 0.01
C GLY A 198 9.58 7.41 -1.16
N ARG A 199 10.74 6.75 -0.94
CA ARG A 199 11.38 5.92 -1.98
C ARG A 199 10.61 4.63 -2.20
N LEU A 200 10.16 4.00 -1.10
CA LEU A 200 9.32 2.81 -1.17
C LEU A 200 7.99 3.13 -1.85
N PHE A 201 7.38 4.26 -1.52
CA PHE A 201 6.14 4.69 -2.13
C PHE A 201 6.31 4.88 -3.65
N MET A 202 7.32 5.64 -4.06
CA MET A 202 7.61 5.87 -5.48
C MET A 202 7.87 4.56 -6.23
N ALA A 203 8.63 3.63 -5.64
CA ALA A 203 8.89 2.32 -6.24
C ALA A 203 7.59 1.50 -6.41
N LEU A 204 6.73 1.47 -5.39
CA LEU A 204 5.45 0.75 -5.45
C LEU A 204 4.48 1.40 -6.44
N SER A 205 4.41 2.75 -6.50
CA SER A 205 3.61 3.46 -7.51
C SER A 205 4.07 3.12 -8.93
N SER A 206 5.39 3.13 -9.18
CA SER A 206 5.93 2.75 -10.49
C SER A 206 5.64 1.28 -10.85
N ILE A 207 5.68 0.35 -9.87
CA ILE A 207 5.30 -1.05 -10.07
C ILE A 207 3.80 -1.16 -10.40
N ASN A 208 2.96 -0.39 -9.72
CA ASN A 208 1.53 -0.34 -9.97
C ASN A 208 1.22 0.15 -11.39
N GLU A 209 1.82 1.27 -11.82
CA GLU A 209 1.67 1.81 -13.17
C GLU A 209 2.13 0.82 -14.24
N PHE A 210 3.30 0.17 -14.02
CA PHE A 210 3.78 -0.87 -14.92
C PHE A 210 2.81 -2.06 -14.98
N GLY A 211 2.27 -2.47 -13.83
CA GLY A 211 1.24 -3.51 -13.76
C GLY A 211 0.00 -3.13 -14.57
N ALA A 212 -0.46 -1.87 -14.49
CA ALA A 212 -1.58 -1.36 -15.26
C ALA A 212 -1.34 -1.45 -16.79
N LEU A 213 -0.12 -1.14 -17.26
CA LEU A 213 0.25 -1.28 -18.67
C LEU A 213 0.19 -2.71 -19.19
N LEU A 214 0.39 -3.72 -18.33
CA LEU A 214 0.26 -5.14 -18.70
C LEU A 214 -1.21 -5.59 -18.81
N PHE A 215 -2.15 -4.77 -18.37
CA PHE A 215 -3.58 -5.00 -18.46
C PHE A 215 -4.18 -4.56 -19.79
N CYS A 216 -3.61 -3.53 -20.40
CA CYS A 216 -4.06 -2.95 -21.66
C CYS A 216 -3.51 -3.71 -22.86
#